data_f14485b71d73dba1739118de18d37d2d
#
_entry.id   f14485b71d73dba1739118de18d37d2d
#
_cell.length_a   1.000
_cell.length_b   1.000
_cell.length_c   1.000
_cell.angle_alpha   90.00
_cell.angle_beta   90.00
_cell.angle_gamma   90.00
#
_symmetry.space_group_name_H-M   'P 1'
#
loop_
_entity.id
_entity.type
_entity.pdbx_description
1 polymer ?
#
loop_
_entity_poly.entity_id
_entity_poly.type
_entity_poly.pdbx_seq_one_letter_code
_entity_poly.pdbx_strand_id
1 'polypeptide(L)'
;MRHNEYTEIADNFCKKHNVTVKFTYTGLAINTNWDSVLRPRYRYDIKTPLGRMWGIFWDSIANKEKLRSKDPEKIAEAEPTAYDILTCLGSDSYVSDDFDEFCSEYGYDSEPGPGRTRARKIWKLCLAQNEKLRRCFTEEQIEEMCNTIQ
;
A
#
# COMPACT_ATOMS: atom_id res chain seq x y z
N MET A 1 -15.35 -8.50 5.10
CA MET A 1 -14.86 -7.41 5.95
C MET A 1 -13.43 -7.69 6.40
N ARG A 2 -12.57 -6.73 6.19
CA ARG A 2 -11.15 -6.81 6.57
C ARG A 2 -10.90 -6.58 8.05
N HIS A 3 -11.97 -6.51 8.86
CA HIS A 3 -11.87 -5.94 10.19
C HIS A 3 -11.82 -6.95 11.29
N ASN A 4 -11.33 -8.08 11.23
CA ASN A 4 -11.33 -9.03 12.32
C ASN A 4 -9.93 -9.23 12.86
N GLU A 5 -9.38 -10.38 12.54
CA GLU A 5 -8.07 -10.80 13.02
C GLU A 5 -6.94 -9.89 12.53
N TYR A 6 -7.02 -9.45 11.27
CA TYR A 6 -5.95 -8.66 10.65
C TYR A 6 -5.83 -7.26 11.25
N THR A 7 -6.97 -6.63 11.53
CA THR A 7 -6.97 -5.32 12.18
C THR A 7 -6.46 -5.44 13.62
N GLU A 8 -6.86 -6.46 14.33
CA GLU A 8 -6.40 -6.71 15.69
C GLU A 8 -4.89 -6.97 15.75
N ILE A 9 -4.35 -7.75 14.82
CA ILE A 9 -2.91 -7.99 14.69
C ILE A 9 -2.16 -6.67 14.50
N ALA A 10 -2.63 -5.83 13.59
CA ALA A 10 -2.02 -4.54 13.30
C ALA A 10 -2.11 -3.60 14.52
N ASP A 11 -3.26 -3.54 15.17
CA ASP A 11 -3.45 -2.70 16.35
C ASP A 11 -2.55 -3.13 17.51
N ASN A 12 -2.42 -4.41 17.73
CA ASN A 12 -1.54 -4.95 18.79
C ASN A 12 -0.08 -4.63 18.50
N PHE A 13 0.36 -4.80 17.26
CA PHE A 13 1.71 -4.43 16.84
C PHE A 13 1.96 -2.93 17.06
N CYS A 14 1.04 -2.10 16.62
CA CYS A 14 1.16 -0.65 16.76
C CYS A 14 1.22 -0.22 18.23
N LYS A 15 0.39 -0.79 19.09
CA LYS A 15 0.40 -0.51 20.51
C LYS A 15 1.70 -0.96 21.17
N LYS A 16 2.15 -2.15 20.87
CA LYS A 16 3.37 -2.74 21.44
C LYS A 16 4.61 -1.91 21.11
N HIS A 17 4.69 -1.40 19.88
CA HIS A 17 5.88 -0.70 19.38
C HIS A 17 5.72 0.83 19.31
N ASN A 18 4.64 1.37 19.86
CA ASN A 18 4.35 2.80 19.82
C ASN A 18 4.35 3.37 18.38
N VAL A 19 3.66 2.69 17.51
CA VAL A 19 3.50 3.06 16.10
C VAL A 19 2.13 3.66 15.89
N THR A 20 2.05 4.76 15.15
CA THR A 20 0.79 5.34 14.72
C THR A 20 0.72 5.31 13.21
N VAL A 21 -0.36 4.76 12.65
CA VAL A 21 -0.63 4.77 11.21
C VAL A 21 -1.92 5.54 10.98
N LYS A 22 -1.84 6.58 10.16
CA LYS A 22 -3.00 7.40 9.82
C LYS A 22 -3.14 7.49 8.31
N PHE A 23 -4.35 7.29 7.82
CA PHE A 23 -4.69 7.45 6.42
C PHE A 23 -5.55 8.67 6.21
N THR A 24 -5.32 9.38 5.10
CA THR A 24 -6.17 10.46 4.63
C THR A 24 -6.53 10.19 3.17
N TYR A 25 -7.82 10.19 2.87
CA TYR A 25 -8.30 10.03 1.51
C TYR A 25 -7.92 11.26 0.69
N THR A 26 -7.26 11.04 -0.45
CA THR A 26 -6.74 12.14 -1.26
C THR A 26 -7.80 12.74 -2.20
N GLY A 27 -8.89 12.03 -2.44
CA GLY A 27 -9.93 12.47 -3.35
C GLY A 27 -9.49 12.59 -4.81
N LEU A 28 -8.37 11.97 -5.17
CA LEU A 28 -7.86 12.07 -6.52
C LEU A 28 -8.83 11.47 -7.52
N ALA A 29 -9.11 12.23 -8.58
CA ALA A 29 -9.95 11.78 -9.67
C ALA A 29 -9.34 10.55 -10.34
N ILE A 30 -10.17 9.58 -10.62
CA ILE A 30 -9.77 8.39 -11.33
C ILE A 30 -9.80 8.72 -12.82
N ASN A 31 -8.65 8.70 -13.43
CA ASN A 31 -8.56 8.78 -14.86
C ASN A 31 -9.12 7.50 -15.47
N THR A 32 -9.89 7.61 -16.53
CA THR A 32 -10.52 6.48 -17.19
C THR A 32 -9.59 5.72 -18.11
N ASN A 33 -8.38 6.19 -18.31
CA ASN A 33 -7.39 5.52 -19.14
C ASN A 33 -7.00 4.17 -18.52
N TRP A 34 -6.92 3.16 -19.34
CA TRP A 34 -6.57 1.81 -18.93
C TRP A 34 -5.17 1.70 -18.28
N ASP A 35 -4.27 2.59 -18.66
CA ASP A 35 -2.90 2.64 -18.14
C ASP A 35 -2.80 3.29 -16.75
N SER A 36 -3.92 3.73 -16.20
CA SER A 36 -3.96 4.33 -14.86
C SER A 36 -4.53 3.38 -13.81
N VAL A 37 -4.12 2.15 -13.88
CA VAL A 37 -4.53 1.08 -12.96
C VAL A 37 -4.09 1.39 -11.54
N LEU A 38 -2.86 1.84 -11.38
CA LEU A 38 -2.33 2.29 -10.11
C LEU A 38 -2.52 3.79 -9.96
N ARG A 39 -3.32 4.16 -8.96
CA ARG A 39 -3.57 5.55 -8.60
C ARG A 39 -3.43 5.72 -7.11
N PRO A 40 -2.78 6.79 -6.64
CA PRO A 40 -2.76 7.07 -5.22
C PRO A 40 -4.18 7.42 -4.76
N ARG A 41 -4.61 6.78 -3.68
CA ARG A 41 -5.93 6.96 -3.09
C ARG A 41 -5.88 7.54 -1.71
N TYR A 42 -4.88 7.14 -0.97
CA TYR A 42 -4.71 7.53 0.42
C TYR A 42 -3.29 8.00 0.62
N ARG A 43 -3.17 9.09 1.36
CA ARG A 43 -1.90 9.50 1.93
C ARG A 43 -1.80 8.91 3.31
N TYR A 44 -0.67 8.31 3.63
CA TYR A 44 -0.44 7.80 4.97
C TYR A 44 0.65 8.58 5.68
N ASP A 45 0.50 8.66 6.99
CA ASP A 45 1.47 9.20 7.93
C ASP A 45 1.76 8.13 8.97
N ILE A 46 3.00 7.68 9.02
CA ILE A 46 3.44 6.65 9.96
C ILE A 46 4.45 7.30 10.89
N LYS A 47 4.13 7.26 12.19
CA LYS A 47 5.04 7.72 13.24
C LYS A 47 5.50 6.53 14.05
N THR A 48 6.81 6.42 14.22
CA THR A 48 7.46 5.40 15.04
C THR A 48 8.50 6.05 15.93
N PRO A 49 9.00 5.35 16.98
CA PRO A 49 10.09 5.86 17.79
C PRO A 49 11.38 6.16 17.00
N LEU A 50 11.57 5.50 15.86
CA LEU A 50 12.75 5.68 15.02
C LEU A 50 12.59 6.76 13.96
N GLY A 51 11.36 7.18 13.69
CA GLY A 51 11.13 8.20 12.68
C GLY A 51 9.70 8.31 12.22
N ARG A 52 9.51 9.19 11.26
CA ARG A 52 8.20 9.46 10.65
C ARG A 52 8.31 9.33 9.15
N MET A 53 7.32 8.73 8.55
CA MET A 53 7.24 8.54 7.12
C MET A 53 5.91 9.03 6.57
N TRP A 54 5.99 9.74 5.45
CA TRP A 54 4.85 10.08 4.62
C TRP A 54 4.91 9.27 3.34
N GLY A 55 3.77 8.83 2.87
CA GLY A 55 3.70 8.09 1.62
C GLY A 55 2.32 8.10 1.02
N ILE A 56 2.20 7.42 -0.09
CA ILE A 56 0.96 7.27 -0.86
C ILE A 56 0.65 5.80 -0.96
N PHE A 57 -0.53 5.42 -0.53
CA PHE A 57 -1.00 4.04 -0.68
C PHE A 57 -1.67 3.88 -2.04
N TRP A 58 -1.19 2.90 -2.78
CA TRP A 58 -1.71 2.59 -4.10
C TRP A 58 -2.88 1.64 -4.01
N ASP A 59 -3.91 1.94 -4.79
CA ASP A 59 -5.12 1.16 -4.83
C ASP A 59 -5.17 0.28 -6.07
N SER A 60 -5.86 -0.85 -5.97
CA SER A 60 -6.05 -1.77 -7.09
C SER A 60 -7.31 -1.44 -7.88
N ILE A 61 -7.39 -1.96 -9.11
CA ILE A 61 -8.60 -1.84 -9.92
C ILE A 61 -9.82 -2.39 -9.19
N ALA A 62 -9.66 -3.51 -8.48
CA ALA A 62 -10.76 -4.14 -7.77
C ALA A 62 -11.39 -3.23 -6.71
N ASN A 63 -10.59 -2.39 -6.04
CA ASN A 63 -11.07 -1.45 -5.05
C ASN A 63 -11.62 -0.17 -5.66
N LYS A 64 -11.25 0.15 -6.89
CA LYS A 64 -11.65 1.36 -7.59
C LYS A 64 -13.18 1.53 -7.66
N GLU A 65 -13.90 0.47 -7.98
CA GLU A 65 -15.36 0.49 -8.05
C GLU A 65 -15.98 0.70 -6.68
N LYS A 66 -15.44 0.06 -5.65
CA LYS A 66 -15.91 0.21 -4.27
C LYS A 66 -15.75 1.65 -3.79
N LEU A 67 -14.63 2.30 -4.10
CA LEU A 67 -14.37 3.68 -3.72
C LEU A 67 -15.25 4.67 -4.47
N ARG A 68 -15.73 4.32 -5.64
CA ARG A 68 -16.70 5.12 -6.41
C ARG A 68 -18.15 4.92 -5.96
N SER A 69 -18.41 3.92 -5.14
CA SER A 69 -19.75 3.63 -4.66
C SER A 69 -20.26 4.74 -3.76
N LYS A 70 -21.57 4.91 -3.73
CA LYS A 70 -22.27 5.77 -2.77
C LYS A 70 -22.60 5.01 -1.49
N ASP A 71 -22.37 3.72 -1.46
CA ASP A 71 -22.64 2.85 -0.32
C ASP A 71 -21.48 2.94 0.68
N PRO A 72 -21.69 3.46 1.91
CA PRO A 72 -20.63 3.55 2.91
C PRO A 72 -19.96 2.23 3.26
N GLU A 73 -20.70 1.13 3.22
CA GLU A 73 -20.14 -0.20 3.51
C GLU A 73 -19.11 -0.61 2.45
N LYS A 74 -19.40 -0.37 1.18
CA LYS A 74 -18.47 -0.66 0.09
C LYS A 74 -17.21 0.21 0.16
N ILE A 75 -17.38 1.48 0.49
CA ILE A 75 -16.26 2.39 0.67
C ILE A 75 -15.38 1.89 1.82
N ALA A 76 -15.98 1.55 2.95
CA ALA A 76 -15.25 1.04 4.11
C ALA A 76 -14.47 -0.24 3.82
N GLU A 77 -14.98 -1.12 2.97
CA GLU A 77 -14.27 -2.33 2.54
C GLU A 77 -13.01 -2.02 1.73
N ALA A 78 -13.02 -0.91 1.01
CA ALA A 78 -11.89 -0.50 0.16
C ALA A 78 -10.86 0.35 0.91
N GLU A 79 -11.20 0.90 2.07
CA GLU A 79 -10.27 1.70 2.86
C GLU A 79 -9.09 0.87 3.34
N PRO A 80 -7.86 1.39 3.20
CA PRO A 80 -6.70 0.71 3.74
C PRO A 80 -6.73 0.71 5.26
N THR A 81 -6.11 -0.31 5.83
CA THR A 81 -5.93 -0.43 7.27
C THR A 81 -4.44 -0.38 7.61
N ALA A 82 -4.12 -0.20 8.88
CA ALA A 82 -2.73 -0.31 9.32
C ALA A 82 -2.11 -1.66 8.91
N TYR A 83 -2.92 -2.71 8.89
CA TYR A 83 -2.48 -4.04 8.44
C TYR A 83 -2.00 -4.03 6.98
N ASP A 84 -2.67 -3.30 6.09
CA ASP A 84 -2.27 -3.22 4.68
C ASP A 84 -0.84 -2.64 4.55
N ILE A 85 -0.51 -1.62 5.34
CA ILE A 85 0.83 -1.04 5.36
C ILE A 85 1.85 -1.98 6.00
N LEU A 86 1.50 -2.60 7.13
CA LEU A 86 2.40 -3.52 7.83
C LEU A 86 2.65 -4.79 7.02
N THR A 87 1.69 -5.18 6.17
CA THR A 87 1.86 -6.28 5.20
C THR A 87 2.95 -5.94 4.18
N CYS A 88 3.00 -4.70 3.71
CA CYS A 88 4.07 -4.25 2.83
C CYS A 88 5.44 -4.34 3.52
N LEU A 89 5.50 -3.99 4.79
CA LEU A 89 6.72 -4.12 5.60
C LEU A 89 7.17 -5.58 5.71
N GLY A 90 6.23 -6.48 6.04
CA GLY A 90 6.50 -7.91 6.24
C GLY A 90 6.81 -8.66 4.95
N SER A 91 6.33 -8.20 3.81
CA SER A 91 6.54 -8.83 2.51
C SER A 91 7.67 -8.19 1.69
N ASP A 92 8.43 -7.29 2.27
CA ASP A 92 9.57 -6.60 1.63
C ASP A 92 9.21 -5.61 0.53
N SER A 93 7.96 -5.57 0.06
CA SER A 93 7.61 -4.68 -1.04
C SER A 93 6.12 -4.33 -1.07
N TYR A 94 5.80 -3.14 -1.53
CA TYR A 94 4.44 -2.76 -1.93
C TYR A 94 3.99 -3.55 -3.16
N VAL A 95 4.93 -3.84 -4.01
CA VAL A 95 4.71 -4.48 -5.30
C VAL A 95 5.86 -5.44 -5.55
N SER A 96 5.72 -6.31 -6.52
CA SER A 96 6.80 -7.22 -6.91
C SER A 96 8.08 -6.44 -7.26
N ASP A 97 9.23 -6.98 -6.89
CA ASP A 97 10.54 -6.47 -7.28
C ASP A 97 10.92 -6.86 -8.72
N ASP A 98 10.14 -7.74 -9.36
CA ASP A 98 10.24 -8.06 -10.77
C ASP A 98 9.29 -7.15 -11.56
N PHE A 99 9.85 -6.36 -12.48
CA PHE A 99 9.07 -5.38 -13.24
C PHE A 99 8.02 -6.03 -14.15
N ASP A 100 8.34 -7.14 -14.79
CA ASP A 100 7.39 -7.82 -15.68
C ASP A 100 6.23 -8.40 -14.89
N GLU A 101 6.50 -8.95 -13.73
CA GLU A 101 5.47 -9.44 -12.81
C GLU A 101 4.59 -8.29 -12.32
N PHE A 102 5.18 -7.16 -11.97
CA PHE A 102 4.44 -5.96 -11.61
C PHE A 102 3.50 -5.51 -12.74
N CYS A 103 3.99 -5.46 -13.97
CA CYS A 103 3.16 -5.10 -15.12
C CYS A 103 1.99 -6.07 -15.30
N SER A 104 2.24 -7.36 -15.18
CA SER A 104 1.22 -8.39 -15.30
C SER A 104 0.16 -8.27 -14.20
N GLU A 105 0.60 -8.06 -12.97
CA GLU A 105 -0.28 -7.96 -11.81
C GLU A 105 -1.22 -6.76 -11.87
N TYR A 106 -0.72 -5.63 -12.38
CA TYR A 106 -1.49 -4.38 -12.40
C TYR A 106 -1.99 -3.98 -13.79
N GLY A 107 -1.84 -4.84 -14.77
CA GLY A 107 -2.41 -4.62 -16.11
C GLY A 107 -1.65 -3.61 -16.96
N TYR A 108 -0.38 -3.37 -16.70
CA TYR A 108 0.45 -2.54 -17.54
C TYR A 108 1.05 -3.35 -18.69
N ASP A 109 1.25 -2.68 -19.84
CA ASP A 109 1.93 -3.26 -20.97
C ASP A 109 3.45 -3.23 -20.72
N SER A 110 4.08 -4.40 -20.76
CA SER A 110 5.52 -4.53 -20.59
C SER A 110 6.32 -4.31 -21.88
N GLU A 111 5.63 -4.20 -23.02
CA GLU A 111 6.28 -3.93 -24.29
C GLU A 111 6.88 -2.52 -24.35
N PRO A 112 7.99 -2.31 -25.06
CA PRO A 112 8.60 -0.99 -25.19
C PRO A 112 7.62 0.05 -25.72
N GLY A 113 7.58 1.21 -25.03
CA GLY A 113 6.69 2.29 -25.38
C GLY A 113 6.36 3.20 -24.20
N PRO A 114 5.48 4.20 -24.41
CA PRO A 114 5.09 5.15 -23.33
C PRO A 114 4.48 4.48 -22.11
N GLY A 115 3.68 3.44 -22.30
CA GLY A 115 3.05 2.69 -21.20
C GLY A 115 4.08 2.03 -20.31
N ARG A 116 5.09 1.38 -20.88
CA ARG A 116 6.19 0.76 -20.14
C ARG A 116 6.98 1.81 -19.35
N THR A 117 7.29 2.94 -19.95
CA THR A 117 8.04 4.02 -19.31
C THR A 117 7.29 4.55 -18.09
N ARG A 118 5.98 4.74 -18.22
CA ARG A 118 5.10 5.19 -17.14
C ARG A 118 5.02 4.16 -16.03
N ALA A 119 4.80 2.91 -16.37
CA ALA A 119 4.74 1.81 -15.41
C ALA A 119 6.04 1.69 -14.62
N ARG A 120 7.17 1.84 -15.27
CA ARG A 120 8.49 1.78 -14.60
C ARG A 120 8.66 2.89 -13.57
N LYS A 121 8.19 4.10 -13.86
CA LYS A 121 8.23 5.22 -12.90
C LYS A 121 7.40 4.92 -11.66
N ILE A 122 6.21 4.40 -11.85
CA ILE A 122 5.31 4.03 -10.75
C ILE A 122 5.91 2.90 -9.92
N TRP A 123 6.42 1.89 -10.58
CA TRP A 123 7.09 0.75 -9.93
C TRP A 123 8.27 1.19 -9.06
N LYS A 124 9.14 2.04 -9.59
CA LYS A 124 10.28 2.58 -8.83
C LYS A 124 9.85 3.42 -7.63
N LEU A 125 8.77 4.19 -7.79
CA LEU A 125 8.21 4.97 -6.67
C LEU A 125 7.73 4.05 -5.54
N CYS A 126 7.02 2.98 -5.87
CA CYS A 126 6.54 2.02 -4.90
C CYS A 126 7.69 1.33 -4.15
N LEU A 127 8.73 0.91 -4.88
CA LEU A 127 9.92 0.31 -4.28
C LEU A 127 10.63 1.28 -3.32
N ALA A 128 10.80 2.53 -3.74
CA ALA A 128 11.44 3.55 -2.90
C ALA A 128 10.64 3.84 -1.63
N GLN A 129 9.32 3.85 -1.73
CA GLN A 129 8.45 4.05 -0.56
C GLN A 129 8.53 2.87 0.41
N ASN A 130 8.59 1.65 -0.10
CA ASN A 130 8.76 0.49 0.76
C ASN A 130 10.09 0.53 1.52
N GLU A 131 11.16 0.92 0.85
CA GLU A 131 12.47 1.07 1.48
C GLU A 131 12.44 2.11 2.61
N LYS A 132 11.79 3.25 2.39
CA LYS A 132 11.61 4.27 3.42
C LYS A 132 10.80 3.76 4.60
N LEU A 133 9.75 2.99 4.33
CA LEU A 133 8.92 2.37 5.35
C LEU A 133 9.75 1.47 6.26
N ARG A 134 10.56 0.60 5.67
CA ARG A 134 11.40 -0.33 6.42
C ARG A 134 12.42 0.37 7.31
N ARG A 135 12.92 1.53 6.92
CA ARG A 135 13.86 2.32 7.72
C ARG A 135 13.26 2.89 9.00
N CYS A 136 11.94 2.96 9.09
CA CYS A 136 11.24 3.42 10.29
C CYS A 136 11.14 2.35 11.37
N PHE A 137 11.55 1.12 11.08
CA PHE A 137 11.41 -0.04 11.96
C PHE A 137 12.77 -0.71 12.20
N THR A 138 12.91 -1.35 13.36
CA THR A 138 14.07 -2.19 13.63
C THR A 138 13.95 -3.51 12.88
N GLU A 139 15.06 -4.21 12.68
CA GLU A 139 15.05 -5.53 12.06
C GLU A 139 14.20 -6.53 12.85
N GLU A 140 14.20 -6.43 14.17
CA GLU A 140 13.37 -7.27 15.05
C GLU A 140 11.89 -7.03 14.82
N GLN A 141 11.48 -5.77 14.66
CA GLN A 141 10.09 -5.42 14.34
C GLN A 141 9.66 -5.94 12.99
N ILE A 142 10.52 -5.83 11.98
CA ILE A 142 10.26 -6.35 10.63
C ILE A 142 10.10 -7.86 10.68
N GLU A 143 10.98 -8.55 11.36
CA GLU A 143 10.92 -10.00 11.53
C GLU A 143 9.64 -10.44 12.26
N GLU A 144 9.27 -9.73 13.32
CA GLU A 144 8.01 -9.98 14.03
C GLU A 144 6.81 -9.86 13.09
N MET A 145 6.79 -8.83 12.25
CA MET A 145 5.70 -8.64 11.30
C MET A 145 5.68 -9.73 10.22
N CYS A 146 6.83 -10.13 9.69
CA CYS A 146 6.93 -11.24 8.76
C CYS A 146 6.35 -12.52 9.34
N ASN A 147 6.68 -12.84 10.59
CA ASN A 147 6.21 -14.04 11.27
C ASN A 147 4.70 -13.97 11.57
N THR A 148 4.17 -12.78 11.77
CA THR A 148 2.75 -12.59 12.08
C THR A 148 1.88 -12.70 10.84
N ILE A 149 2.39 -12.28 9.69
CA ILE A 149 1.66 -12.31 8.40
C ILE A 149 1.62 -13.73 7.81
N GLN A 150 2.64 -14.49 8.06
CA GLN A 150 2.68 -15.88 7.63
C GLN A 150 1.82 -16.77 8.56
#